data_a9a9255c5f563915fb71031fdcc7fb69
#
_entry.id   a9a9255c5f563915fb71031fdcc7fb69
#
_cell.length_a   1.000
_cell.length_b   1.000
_cell.length_c   1.000
_cell.angle_alpha   90.00
_cell.angle_beta   90.00
_cell.angle_gamma   90.00
#
_symmetry.space_group_name_H-M   'P 1'
#
loop_
_entity.id
_entity.type
_entity.pdbx_description
1 polymer ?
#
loop_
_entity_poly.entity_id
_entity_poly.type
_entity_poly.pdbx_seq_one_letter_code
_entity_poly.pdbx_strand_id
1 'polypeptide(L)' 'MNITRMNEAHVAQVAALEKLCFSDPWSETSVASELDNPLSLWLIAEEEGTVLGYVGSQTVLDETDMMNIAVRP' A
#
# COMPACT_ATOMS: atom_id res chain seq x y z
N MET A 1 4.06 12.50 -11.88
CA MET A 1 3.61 11.46 -10.91
C MET A 1 3.63 10.09 -11.58
N ASN A 2 4.18 9.10 -10.89
CA ASN A 2 4.27 7.74 -11.39
C ASN A 2 3.35 6.82 -10.59
N ILE A 3 2.69 5.90 -11.29
CA ILE A 3 1.92 4.84 -10.66
C ILE A 3 2.69 3.54 -10.89
N THR A 4 3.02 2.85 -9.80
CA THR A 4 3.83 1.64 -9.85
C THR A 4 3.37 0.64 -8.80
N ARG A 5 3.79 -0.62 -8.95
CA ARG A 5 3.53 -1.63 -7.92
C ARG A 5 4.42 -1.36 -6.72
N MET A 6 3.87 -1.62 -5.51
CA MET A 6 4.64 -1.47 -4.29
C MET A 6 5.85 -2.40 -4.28
N ASN A 7 6.98 -1.89 -3.81
CA ASN A 7 8.19 -2.68 -3.58
C ASN A 7 8.76 -2.32 -2.21
N GLU A 8 9.88 -2.95 -1.84
CA GLU A 8 10.48 -2.76 -0.52
C GLU A 8 10.79 -1.30 -0.20
N ALA A 9 11.14 -0.50 -1.21
CA ALA A 9 11.46 0.91 -0.99
C ALA A 9 10.24 1.74 -0.57
N HIS A 10 9.03 1.26 -0.85
CA HIS A 10 7.79 1.97 -0.50
C HIS A 10 7.25 1.63 0.89
N VAL A 11 7.66 0.49 1.47
CA VAL A 11 7.04 -0.06 2.68
C VAL A 11 7.03 0.92 3.85
N ALA A 12 8.16 1.57 4.12
CA ALA A 12 8.25 2.51 5.23
C ALA A 12 7.31 3.71 5.04
N GLN A 13 7.22 4.23 3.82
CA GLN A 13 6.34 5.37 3.53
C GLN A 13 4.87 4.98 3.58
N VAL A 14 4.52 3.79 3.10
CA VAL A 14 3.14 3.28 3.17
C VAL A 14 2.74 3.12 4.63
N ALA A 15 3.59 2.52 5.46
CA ALA A 15 3.32 2.37 6.88
C ALA A 15 3.17 3.72 7.58
N ALA A 16 3.96 4.71 7.19
CA ALA A 16 3.85 6.07 7.74
C ALA A 16 2.52 6.72 7.36
N LEU A 17 2.07 6.55 6.10
CA LEU A 17 0.76 7.06 5.67
C LEU A 17 -0.39 6.37 6.40
N GLU A 18 -0.27 5.06 6.68
CA GLU A 18 -1.25 4.35 7.47
C GLU A 18 -1.45 4.99 8.83
N LYS A 19 -0.36 5.38 9.49
CA LYS A 19 -0.41 6.04 10.79
C LYS A 19 -1.07 7.41 10.73
N LEU A 20 -0.91 8.12 9.61
CA LEU A 20 -1.53 9.44 9.44
C LEU A 20 -3.02 9.34 9.13
N CYS A 21 -3.43 8.32 8.38
CA CYS A 21 -4.78 8.24 7.83
C CYS A 21 -5.73 7.35 8.62
N PHE A 22 -5.20 6.43 9.43
CA PHE A 22 -6.02 5.43 10.12
C PHE A 22 -5.70 5.38 11.61
N SER A 23 -6.74 5.15 12.41
CA SER A 23 -6.56 4.98 13.87
C SER A 23 -5.98 3.62 14.24
N ASP A 24 -6.15 2.63 13.35
CA ASP A 24 -5.61 1.27 13.53
C ASP A 24 -4.77 0.91 12.31
N PRO A 25 -3.59 1.51 12.18
CA PRO A 25 -2.78 1.35 10.98
C PRO A 25 -2.09 -0.02 10.91
N TRP A 26 -1.85 -0.47 9.66
CA TRP A 26 -1.00 -1.65 9.44
C TRP A 26 0.43 -1.32 9.86
N SER A 27 1.09 -2.28 10.50
CA SER A 27 2.50 -2.14 10.83
C SER A 27 3.35 -2.26 9.57
N GLU A 28 4.58 -1.76 9.66
CA GLU A 28 5.55 -1.90 8.56
C GLU A 28 5.76 -3.37 8.20
N THR A 29 5.83 -4.25 9.20
CA THR A 29 5.98 -5.69 8.99
C THR A 29 4.78 -6.27 8.23
N SER A 30 3.57 -5.85 8.56
CA SER A 30 2.36 -6.31 7.88
C SER A 30 2.31 -5.84 6.44
N VAL A 31 2.69 -4.58 6.18
CA VAL A 31 2.76 -4.05 4.82
C VAL A 31 3.81 -4.81 4.02
N ALA A 32 4.99 -5.05 4.59
CA ALA A 32 6.06 -5.78 3.92
C ALA A 32 5.65 -7.20 3.55
N SER A 33 4.86 -7.86 4.38
CA SER A 33 4.41 -9.23 4.10
C SER A 33 3.53 -9.32 2.86
N GLU A 34 2.87 -8.22 2.48
CA GLU A 34 2.04 -8.20 1.28
C GLU A 34 2.85 -8.27 0.00
N LEU A 35 4.13 -7.93 0.03
CA LEU A 35 5.01 -8.05 -1.13
C LEU A 35 5.16 -9.50 -1.58
N ASP A 36 5.05 -10.44 -0.65
CA ASP A 36 5.19 -11.87 -0.92
C ASP A 36 3.85 -12.58 -1.13
N ASN A 37 2.74 -11.84 -1.06
CA ASN A 37 1.42 -12.41 -1.21
C ASN A 37 0.98 -12.33 -2.67
N PRO A 38 0.91 -13.47 -3.41
CA PRO A 38 0.56 -13.46 -4.83
C PRO A 38 -0.89 -13.03 -5.10
N LEU A 39 -1.74 -13.04 -4.08
CA LEU A 39 -3.14 -12.64 -4.20
C LEU A 39 -3.34 -11.15 -3.99
N SER A 40 -2.32 -10.45 -3.52
CA SER A 40 -2.39 -9.02 -3.22
C SER A 40 -1.77 -8.19 -4.34
N LEU A 41 -2.38 -7.04 -4.60
CA LEU A 41 -1.84 -6.03 -5.50
C LEU A 41 -1.90 -4.69 -4.80
N TRP A 42 -0.74 -4.05 -4.64
CA TRP A 42 -0.64 -2.72 -4.07
C TRP A 42 -0.04 -1.79 -5.13
N LEU A 43 -0.76 -0.72 -5.43
CA LEU A 43 -0.33 0.30 -6.38
C LEU A 43 0.02 1.58 -5.62
N ILE A 44 1.13 2.17 -6.00
CA ILE A 44 1.70 3.34 -5.35
C ILE A 44 1.69 4.50 -6.33
N ALA A 45 1.18 5.65 -5.90
CA ALA A 45 1.36 6.91 -6.60
C ALA A 45 2.54 7.62 -5.96
N GLU A 46 3.60 7.86 -6.72
CA GLU A 46 4.80 8.51 -6.20
C GLU A 46 5.27 9.65 -7.09
N GLU A 47 6.00 10.58 -6.50
CA GLU A 47 6.64 11.68 -7.22
C GLU A 47 7.95 11.99 -6.55
N GLU A 48 9.04 11.95 -7.34
CA GLU A 48 10.40 12.22 -6.85
C GLU A 48 10.77 11.41 -5.60
N GLY A 49 10.40 10.14 -5.58
CA GLY A 49 10.70 9.25 -4.47
C GLY A 49 9.77 9.37 -3.27
N THR A 50 8.76 10.25 -3.33
CA THR A 50 7.79 10.42 -2.26
C THR A 50 6.48 9.73 -2.60
N VAL A 51 5.99 8.88 -1.71
CA VAL A 51 4.68 8.23 -1.86
C VAL A 51 3.60 9.25 -1.54
N LEU A 52 2.76 9.53 -2.54
CA LEU A 52 1.63 10.46 -2.39
C LEU A 52 0.35 9.74 -1.97
N GLY A 53 0.23 8.48 -2.33
CA GLY A 53 -0.93 7.68 -1.98
C GLY A 53 -0.75 6.25 -2.44
N TYR A 54 -1.68 5.39 -2.07
CA TYR A 54 -1.65 4.00 -2.47
C TYR A 54 -3.04 3.38 -2.40
N VAL A 55 -3.20 2.26 -3.11
CA VAL A 55 -4.37 1.40 -3.00
C VAL A 55 -3.89 -0.04 -2.87
N GLY A 56 -4.45 -0.77 -1.91
CA GLY A 56 -4.17 -2.19 -1.72
C GLY A 56 -5.41 -3.01 -1.96
N SER A 57 -5.29 -4.08 -2.74
CA SER A 57 -6.38 -4.98 -3.03
C SER A 57 -5.93 -6.44 -2.88
N GLN A 58 -6.89 -7.32 -2.66
CA GLN A 58 -6.64 -8.76 -2.56
C GLN A 58 -7.69 -9.51 -3.36
N THR A 59 -7.27 -10.50 -4.15
CA THR A 59 -8.18 -11.32 -4.95
C THR A 59 -8.24 -12.72 -4.35
N VAL A 60 -9.44 -13.17 -4.02
CA VAL A 60 -9.69 -14.51 -3.49
C VAL A 60 -10.89 -15.10 -4.24
N LEU A 61 -10.73 -16.29 -4.81
CA LEU A 61 -11.80 -17.02 -5.49
C LEU A 61 -12.57 -16.14 -6.51
N ASP A 62 -11.83 -15.48 -7.40
CA ASP A 62 -12.37 -14.61 -8.45
C ASP A 62 -13.02 -13.32 -7.94
N GLU A 63 -12.97 -13.06 -6.64
CA GLU A 63 -13.44 -11.81 -6.07
C GLU A 63 -12.24 -10.93 -5.70
N THR A 64 -12.33 -9.65 -6.04
CA THR A 64 -11.30 -8.67 -5.67
C THR A 64 -11.85 -7.71 -4.65
N ASP A 65 -11.23 -7.67 -3.47
CA ASP A 65 -11.59 -6.74 -2.40
C ASP A 65 -10.52 -5.67 -2.28
N MET A 66 -10.99 -4.42 -2.15
CA MET A 66 -10.10 -3.32 -1.81
C MET A 66 -9.86 -3.33 -0.30
N MET A 67 -8.62 -3.52 0.11
CA MET A 67 -8.26 -3.58 1.52
C MET A 67 -8.02 -2.18 2.10
N ASN A 68 -7.25 -1.36 1.40
CA ASN A 68 -6.89 -0.04 1.88
C ASN A 68 -6.70 0.93 0.72
N ILE A 69 -7.06 2.18 0.96
CA ILE A 69 -6.75 3.30 0.07
C ILE A 69 -6.43 4.52 0.93
N ALA A 70 -5.36 5.22 0.61
CA ALA A 70 -4.98 6.43 1.33
C ALA A 70 -4.28 7.40 0.39
N VAL A 71 -4.45 8.67 0.67
CA VAL A 71 -3.80 9.77 -0.04
C VAL A 71 -3.18 10.70 1.00
N ARG A 72 -1.95 11.12 0.75
CA ARG A 72 -1.27 12.06 1.64
C ARG A 72 -2.08 13.35 1.78
N PRO A 73 -2.36 13.78 3.01
CA PRO A 73 -3.10 15.02 3.24
C PRO A 73 -2.35 16.25 2.77
#